data_0ed096701246a38bbd122e4ecb096ae6
#
_entry.id   0ed096701246a38bbd122e4ecb096ae6
#
_cell.length_a   1.000
_cell.length_b   1.000
_cell.length_c   1.000
_cell.angle_alpha   90.00
_cell.angle_beta   90.00
_cell.angle_gamma   90.00
#
_symmetry.space_group_name_H-M   'P 1'
#
loop_
_entity.id
_entity.type
_entity.pdbx_description
1 polymer ?
#
loop_
_entity_poly.entity_id
_entity_poly.type
_entity_poly.pdbx_seq_one_letter_code
_entity_poly.pdbx_strand_id
1 'polypeptide(L)'
;MSKDNQEKPSFSKFGKDFQESLCQLILVDRPFADQIMEVFDENFLELHYLRTFIHLIMEYREKYKVHPTYKIMISVLRSSLDEEDAATQRQLREYFAKIFKTDVAGGDYVKNTALDFCRKQRLKEAMIRSVGLLQRSSFDEISKVINDALVLGSDSNFGYDYLKDFEKRFEIKARNPISTGWEEIDDITKKGLGKEGKTVIHYTLELGDTVVAGRYDSCLTGVPLDLLIQSKEQIYDEIQEVEGSLIVKEYPTKSASTRTLMNHL
;
A
#
# COMPACT_ATOMS: atom_id res chain seq x y z
N MET A 1 22.44 33.08 8.36
CA MET A 1 22.46 31.78 7.64
C MET A 1 22.78 30.70 8.64
N SER A 2 21.76 30.17 9.28
CA SER A 2 21.90 29.04 10.24
C SER A 2 22.18 27.80 9.41
N LYS A 3 23.33 27.15 9.66
CA LYS A 3 23.58 25.80 9.20
C LYS A 3 22.62 24.90 9.99
N ASP A 4 21.50 24.55 9.41
CA ASP A 4 20.68 23.45 9.88
C ASP A 4 21.54 22.17 9.84
N ASN A 5 22.01 21.81 11.02
CA ASN A 5 22.62 20.50 11.26
C ASN A 5 21.45 19.51 11.20
N GLN A 6 21.04 19.10 9.97
CA GLN A 6 20.02 18.06 9.81
C GLN A 6 20.65 16.76 10.31
N GLU A 7 20.35 16.41 11.56
CA GLU A 7 20.66 15.10 12.10
C GLU A 7 20.14 14.05 11.09
N LYS A 8 21.03 13.14 10.73
CA LYS A 8 20.63 12.04 9.82
C LYS A 8 19.48 11.25 10.47
N PRO A 9 18.44 10.93 9.73
CA PRO A 9 17.32 10.16 10.28
C PRO A 9 17.83 8.82 10.81
N SER A 10 17.46 8.49 12.05
CA SER A 10 17.96 7.30 12.73
C SER A 10 16.94 6.79 13.74
N PHE A 11 16.99 5.49 14.03
CA PHE A 11 16.23 4.86 15.11
C PHE A 11 16.84 5.11 16.51
N SER A 12 17.88 5.93 16.64
CA SER A 12 18.54 6.21 17.92
C SER A 12 17.57 6.63 19.03
N LYS A 13 16.57 7.44 18.69
CA LYS A 13 15.53 7.91 19.63
C LYS A 13 14.70 6.80 20.28
N PHE A 14 14.63 5.62 19.67
CA PHE A 14 13.89 4.48 20.19
C PHE A 14 14.76 3.54 21.04
N GLY A 15 16.07 3.79 21.08
CA GLY A 15 17.02 3.03 21.88
C GLY A 15 17.48 1.71 21.24
N LYS A 16 18.39 1.02 21.95
CA LYS A 16 19.07 -0.19 21.50
C LYS A 16 18.09 -1.37 21.38
N ASP A 17 17.27 -1.59 22.40
CA ASP A 17 16.36 -2.76 22.43
C ASP A 17 15.34 -2.72 21.31
N PHE A 18 14.86 -1.53 20.94
CA PHE A 18 13.98 -1.36 19.79
C PHE A 18 14.67 -1.79 18.48
N GLN A 19 15.92 -1.32 18.27
CA GLN A 19 16.68 -1.64 17.06
C GLN A 19 17.02 -3.14 16.99
N GLU A 20 17.38 -3.76 18.11
CA GLU A 20 17.60 -5.21 18.19
C GLU A 20 16.32 -6.00 17.87
N SER A 21 15.18 -5.60 18.46
CA SER A 21 13.88 -6.22 18.20
C SER A 21 13.43 -6.07 16.75
N LEU A 22 13.66 -4.90 16.15
CA LEU A 22 13.38 -4.64 14.74
C LEU A 22 14.18 -5.57 13.83
N CYS A 23 15.47 -5.69 14.05
CA CYS A 23 16.34 -6.56 13.25
C CYS A 23 15.98 -8.05 13.43
N GLN A 24 15.57 -8.46 14.65
CA GLN A 24 15.05 -9.80 14.90
C GLN A 24 13.75 -10.06 14.12
N LEU A 25 12.79 -9.13 14.15
CA LEU A 25 11.53 -9.23 13.40
C LEU A 25 11.78 -9.32 11.90
N ILE A 26 12.72 -8.53 11.38
CA ILE A 26 13.13 -8.62 9.97
C ILE A 26 13.64 -10.01 9.61
N LEU A 27 14.33 -10.71 10.50
CA LEU A 27 14.79 -12.08 10.23
C LEU A 27 13.67 -13.12 10.34
N VAL A 28 12.81 -13.03 11.35
CA VAL A 28 11.87 -14.11 11.68
C VAL A 28 10.48 -13.95 11.07
N ASP A 29 10.06 -12.73 10.79
CA ASP A 29 8.76 -12.40 10.21
C ASP A 29 8.93 -12.02 8.74
N ARG A 30 8.85 -13.01 7.86
CA ARG A 30 9.03 -12.81 6.43
C ARG A 30 8.04 -11.80 5.83
N PRO A 31 6.72 -11.86 6.10
CA PRO A 31 5.78 -10.83 5.64
C PRO A 31 6.21 -9.41 6.02
N PHE A 32 6.56 -9.20 7.29
CA PHE A 32 7.06 -7.91 7.73
C PHE A 32 8.37 -7.50 7.04
N ALA A 33 9.30 -8.45 6.87
CA ALA A 33 10.55 -8.20 6.15
C ALA A 33 10.30 -7.77 4.71
N ASP A 34 9.38 -8.42 4.00
CA ASP A 34 9.01 -8.08 2.62
C ASP A 34 8.45 -6.66 2.54
N GLN A 35 7.61 -6.26 3.48
CA GLN A 35 7.03 -4.92 3.55
C GLN A 35 8.05 -3.83 3.92
N ILE A 36 8.82 -4.03 4.99
CA ILE A 36 9.70 -2.98 5.49
C ILE A 36 10.90 -2.76 4.56
N MET A 37 11.41 -3.81 3.90
CA MET A 37 12.55 -3.72 2.99
C MET A 37 12.32 -2.79 1.79
N GLU A 38 11.07 -2.52 1.43
CA GLU A 38 10.74 -1.55 0.37
C GLU A 38 11.10 -0.11 0.76
N VAL A 39 11.07 0.21 2.05
CA VAL A 39 11.24 1.57 2.58
C VAL A 39 12.42 1.72 3.53
N PHE A 40 13.04 0.61 3.92
CA PHE A 40 14.10 0.57 4.91
C PHE A 40 15.44 1.02 4.31
N ASP A 41 16.22 1.72 5.15
CA ASP A 41 17.62 2.02 4.89
C ASP A 41 18.44 1.55 6.11
N GLU A 42 19.47 0.74 5.90
CA GLU A 42 20.34 0.24 6.97
C GLU A 42 21.01 1.38 7.77
N ASN A 43 21.20 2.54 7.16
CA ASN A 43 21.72 3.73 7.82
C ASN A 43 20.79 4.33 8.86
N PHE A 44 19.51 3.92 8.91
CA PHE A 44 18.61 4.28 10.00
C PHE A 44 18.98 3.60 11.33
N LEU A 45 19.73 2.50 11.29
CA LEU A 45 20.27 1.86 12.48
C LEU A 45 21.50 2.62 12.99
N GLU A 46 21.57 2.84 14.29
CA GLU A 46 22.71 3.51 14.93
C GLU A 46 23.87 2.54 15.14
N LEU A 47 23.55 1.31 15.52
CA LEU A 47 24.52 0.32 15.96
C LEU A 47 25.12 -0.42 14.75
N HIS A 48 26.44 -0.35 14.60
CA HIS A 48 27.16 -0.89 13.47
C HIS A 48 26.90 -2.39 13.26
N TYR A 49 26.97 -3.20 14.32
CA TYR A 49 26.70 -4.63 14.22
C TYR A 49 25.28 -4.96 13.74
N LEU A 50 24.29 -4.11 13.98
CA LEU A 50 22.95 -4.29 13.45
C LEU A 50 22.86 -3.92 11.97
N ARG A 51 23.61 -2.90 11.53
CA ARG A 51 23.73 -2.58 10.10
C ARG A 51 24.35 -3.77 9.35
N THR A 52 25.47 -4.28 9.82
CA THR A 52 26.11 -5.46 9.25
C THR A 52 25.15 -6.65 9.21
N PHE A 53 24.38 -6.88 10.30
CA PHE A 53 23.40 -7.95 10.34
C PHE A 53 22.32 -7.83 9.27
N ILE A 54 21.75 -6.64 9.10
CA ILE A 54 20.73 -6.36 8.08
C ILE A 54 21.34 -6.40 6.68
N HIS A 55 22.52 -5.86 6.49
CA HIS A 55 23.26 -5.90 5.23
C HIS A 55 23.40 -7.34 4.72
N LEU A 56 23.82 -8.26 5.56
CA LEU A 56 23.93 -9.68 5.22
C LEU A 56 22.59 -10.31 4.84
N ILE A 57 21.49 -9.91 5.49
CA ILE A 57 20.14 -10.37 5.10
C ILE A 57 19.78 -9.83 3.71
N MET A 58 20.05 -8.55 3.45
CA MET A 58 19.75 -7.91 2.17
C MET A 58 20.57 -8.54 1.03
N GLU A 59 21.87 -8.71 1.22
CA GLU A 59 22.76 -9.35 0.27
C GLU A 59 22.32 -10.78 -0.04
N TYR A 60 21.98 -11.55 0.99
CA TYR A 60 21.46 -12.90 0.80
C TYR A 60 20.17 -12.91 -0.04
N ARG A 61 19.23 -12.01 0.27
CA ARG A 61 17.97 -11.88 -0.49
C ARG A 61 18.21 -11.46 -1.93
N GLU A 62 19.14 -10.57 -2.17
CA GLU A 62 19.49 -10.13 -3.52
C GLU A 62 20.09 -11.26 -4.34
N LYS A 63 21.02 -12.02 -3.76
CA LYS A 63 21.72 -13.11 -4.42
C LYS A 63 20.86 -14.33 -4.70
N TYR A 64 20.08 -14.75 -3.70
CA TYR A 64 19.32 -16.02 -3.77
C TYR A 64 17.82 -15.83 -4.03
N LYS A 65 17.32 -14.60 -4.03
CA LYS A 65 15.89 -14.24 -4.21
C LYS A 65 14.95 -14.93 -3.20
N VAL A 66 15.49 -15.35 -2.05
CA VAL A 66 14.77 -16.01 -0.98
C VAL A 66 15.14 -15.35 0.36
N HIS A 67 14.19 -15.27 1.29
CA HIS A 67 14.46 -14.78 2.63
C HIS A 67 15.26 -15.83 3.43
N PRO A 68 16.38 -15.45 4.12
CA PRO A 68 17.19 -16.40 4.86
C PRO A 68 16.45 -16.91 6.10
N THR A 69 16.58 -18.20 6.37
CA THR A 69 16.16 -18.75 7.64
C THR A 69 17.21 -18.52 8.71
N TYR A 70 16.83 -18.64 9.98
CA TYR A 70 17.78 -18.54 11.10
C TYR A 70 19.01 -19.47 10.92
N LYS A 71 18.79 -20.72 10.49
CA LYS A 71 19.88 -21.70 10.26
C LYS A 71 20.84 -21.24 9.15
N ILE A 72 20.31 -20.67 8.09
CA ILE A 72 21.10 -20.13 6.99
C ILE A 72 21.91 -18.94 7.48
N MET A 73 21.31 -18.03 8.27
CA MET A 73 22.03 -16.87 8.80
C MET A 73 23.22 -17.26 9.70
N ILE A 74 23.16 -18.39 10.42
CA ILE A 74 24.34 -18.91 11.15
C ILE A 74 25.50 -19.14 10.18
N SER A 75 25.24 -19.76 9.03
CA SER A 75 26.27 -20.06 8.04
C SER A 75 26.79 -18.79 7.35
N VAL A 76 25.89 -17.86 7.00
CA VAL A 76 26.25 -16.57 6.42
C VAL A 76 27.13 -15.77 7.39
N LEU A 77 26.72 -15.66 8.65
CA LEU A 77 27.51 -14.97 9.67
C LEU A 77 28.90 -15.58 9.86
N ARG A 78 28.99 -16.91 9.88
CA ARG A 78 30.31 -17.58 10.02
C ARG A 78 31.25 -17.28 8.85
N SER A 79 30.74 -17.19 7.64
CA SER A 79 31.56 -16.90 6.46
C SER A 79 31.94 -15.42 6.34
N SER A 80 31.12 -14.51 6.86
CA SER A 80 31.33 -13.06 6.71
C SER A 80 31.99 -12.39 7.94
N LEU A 81 32.04 -13.08 9.08
CA LEU A 81 32.60 -12.51 10.30
C LEU A 81 34.12 -12.20 10.21
N ASP A 82 34.84 -12.93 9.38
CA ASP A 82 36.30 -12.75 9.26
C ASP A 82 36.68 -11.41 8.61
N GLU A 83 35.75 -10.75 7.94
CA GLU A 83 35.93 -9.44 7.30
C GLU A 83 35.68 -8.26 8.26
N GLU A 84 35.04 -8.51 9.40
CA GLU A 84 34.67 -7.50 10.38
C GLU A 84 35.69 -7.34 11.51
N ASP A 85 35.70 -6.17 12.17
CA ASP A 85 36.53 -5.95 13.35
C ASP A 85 36.12 -6.84 14.55
N ALA A 86 37.05 -7.10 15.45
CA ALA A 86 36.85 -8.00 16.58
C ALA A 86 35.69 -7.57 17.54
N ALA A 87 35.40 -6.27 17.63
CA ALA A 87 34.34 -5.76 18.47
C ALA A 87 32.97 -6.05 17.84
N THR A 88 32.83 -5.79 16.54
CA THR A 88 31.63 -6.07 15.74
C THR A 88 31.35 -7.57 15.69
N GLN A 89 32.39 -8.40 15.47
CA GLN A 89 32.26 -9.85 15.51
C GLN A 89 31.67 -10.35 16.85
N ARG A 90 32.19 -9.83 17.97
CA ARG A 90 31.70 -10.19 19.30
C ARG A 90 30.26 -9.79 19.51
N GLN A 91 29.90 -8.55 19.16
CA GLN A 91 28.54 -8.03 19.30
C GLN A 91 27.54 -8.81 18.45
N LEU A 92 27.90 -9.15 17.20
CA LEU A 92 27.07 -9.97 16.33
C LEU A 92 26.82 -11.36 16.90
N ARG A 93 27.86 -12.02 17.42
CA ARG A 93 27.70 -13.34 18.07
C ARG A 93 26.81 -13.29 19.30
N GLU A 94 27.01 -12.29 20.18
CA GLU A 94 26.19 -12.08 21.38
C GLU A 94 24.73 -11.79 21.01
N TYR A 95 24.50 -10.92 20.04
CA TYR A 95 23.18 -10.58 19.53
C TYR A 95 22.47 -11.78 18.94
N PHE A 96 23.16 -12.53 18.07
CA PHE A 96 22.59 -13.70 17.41
C PHE A 96 22.25 -14.81 18.42
N ALA A 97 23.05 -15.01 19.45
CA ALA A 97 22.75 -15.93 20.53
C ALA A 97 21.55 -15.48 21.40
N LYS A 98 21.33 -14.15 21.53
CA LYS A 98 20.20 -13.55 22.25
C LYS A 98 18.90 -13.77 21.50
N ILE A 99 18.84 -13.48 20.19
CA ILE A 99 17.60 -13.56 19.40
C ILE A 99 17.03 -14.97 19.27
N PHE A 100 17.89 -15.98 19.40
CA PHE A 100 17.43 -17.39 19.40
C PHE A 100 16.61 -17.75 20.64
N LYS A 101 16.88 -17.07 21.76
CA LYS A 101 16.30 -17.41 23.07
C LYS A 101 15.13 -16.52 23.47
N THR A 102 14.95 -15.41 22.77
CA THR A 102 14.01 -14.37 23.19
C THR A 102 12.92 -14.20 22.16
N ASP A 103 11.68 -14.37 22.58
CA ASP A 103 10.53 -13.98 21.76
C ASP A 103 10.35 -12.47 21.80
N VAL A 104 9.90 -11.87 20.70
CA VAL A 104 9.74 -10.42 20.61
C VAL A 104 8.43 -9.98 21.27
N ALA A 105 8.50 -9.65 22.56
CA ALA A 105 7.38 -9.03 23.25
C ALA A 105 7.06 -7.67 22.61
N GLY A 106 5.78 -7.42 22.27
CA GLY A 106 5.38 -6.15 21.65
C GLY A 106 5.80 -5.99 20.18
N GLY A 107 5.96 -7.08 19.45
CA GLY A 107 6.40 -7.08 18.06
C GLY A 107 5.57 -6.16 17.14
N ASP A 108 4.27 -6.08 17.35
CA ASP A 108 3.39 -5.21 16.53
C ASP A 108 3.68 -3.73 16.74
N TYR A 109 4.02 -3.32 17.98
CA TYR A 109 4.45 -1.94 18.23
C TYR A 109 5.73 -1.61 17.47
N VAL A 110 6.72 -2.50 17.51
CA VAL A 110 8.01 -2.32 16.81
C VAL A 110 7.79 -2.25 15.30
N LYS A 111 6.99 -3.17 14.73
CA LYS A 111 6.65 -3.20 13.31
C LYS A 111 5.99 -1.91 12.84
N ASN A 112 4.91 -1.51 13.52
CA ASN A 112 4.14 -0.31 13.14
C ASN A 112 4.98 0.95 13.28
N THR A 113 5.74 1.08 14.37
CA THR A 113 6.60 2.25 14.62
C THR A 113 7.74 2.35 13.60
N ALA A 114 8.36 1.23 13.24
CA ALA A 114 9.43 1.19 12.26
C ALA A 114 8.93 1.52 10.85
N LEU A 115 7.80 0.94 10.43
CA LEU A 115 7.17 1.24 9.15
C LEU A 115 6.78 2.72 9.04
N ASP A 116 6.11 3.27 10.06
CA ASP A 116 5.72 4.68 10.08
C ASP A 116 6.94 5.60 9.99
N PHE A 117 8.02 5.29 10.70
CA PHE A 117 9.26 6.03 10.61
C PHE A 117 9.86 5.98 9.21
N CYS A 118 10.03 4.80 8.63
CA CYS A 118 10.62 4.62 7.30
C CYS A 118 9.81 5.33 6.22
N ARG A 119 8.48 5.20 6.25
CA ARG A 119 7.55 5.86 5.31
C ARG A 119 7.67 7.38 5.40
N LYS A 120 7.71 7.93 6.61
CA LYS A 120 7.92 9.38 6.82
C LYS A 120 9.25 9.85 6.24
N GLN A 121 10.32 9.06 6.37
CA GLN A 121 11.62 9.42 5.77
C GLN A 121 11.57 9.38 4.23
N ARG A 122 10.98 8.34 3.64
CA ARG A 122 10.81 8.24 2.19
C ARG A 122 9.97 9.38 1.63
N LEU A 123 8.88 9.73 2.28
CA LEU A 123 8.05 10.87 1.87
C LEU A 123 8.82 12.20 1.99
N LYS A 124 9.59 12.40 3.07
CA LYS A 124 10.45 13.57 3.25
C LYS A 124 11.48 13.68 2.11
N GLU A 125 12.15 12.58 1.76
CA GLU A 125 13.10 12.52 0.65
C GLU A 125 12.42 12.86 -0.69
N ALA A 126 11.23 12.30 -0.94
CA ALA A 126 10.43 12.59 -2.13
C ALA A 126 10.06 14.08 -2.22
N MET A 127 9.65 14.69 -1.11
CA MET A 127 9.35 16.13 -1.04
C MET A 127 10.58 16.98 -1.33
N ILE A 128 11.73 16.66 -0.73
CA ILE A 128 12.99 17.38 -0.98
C ILE A 128 13.38 17.28 -2.47
N ARG A 129 13.29 16.09 -3.06
CA ARG A 129 13.55 15.86 -4.47
C ARG A 129 12.59 16.66 -5.36
N SER A 130 11.32 16.75 -4.98
CA SER A 130 10.30 17.50 -5.70
C SER A 130 10.58 18.99 -5.76
N VAL A 131 11.24 19.58 -4.76
CA VAL A 131 11.67 20.99 -4.80
C VAL A 131 12.63 21.26 -5.97
N GLY A 132 13.58 20.34 -6.20
CA GLY A 132 14.49 20.44 -7.34
C GLY A 132 13.78 20.28 -8.70
N LEU A 133 12.77 19.40 -8.76
CA LEU A 133 11.97 19.19 -9.98
C LEU A 133 11.04 20.39 -10.26
N LEU A 134 10.54 21.05 -9.22
CA LEU A 134 9.72 22.26 -9.36
C LEU A 134 10.46 23.39 -10.08
N GLN A 135 11.75 23.55 -9.82
CA GLN A 135 12.59 24.55 -10.51
C GLN A 135 12.70 24.28 -12.01
N ARG A 136 12.48 23.02 -12.45
CA ARG A 136 12.50 22.60 -13.86
C ARG A 136 11.10 22.50 -14.46
N SER A 137 10.06 22.87 -13.71
CA SER A 137 8.65 22.77 -14.10
C SER A 137 8.22 21.35 -14.52
N SER A 138 8.85 20.31 -13.95
CA SER A 138 8.58 18.90 -14.26
C SER A 138 7.44 18.36 -13.38
N PHE A 139 6.21 18.84 -13.58
CA PHE A 139 5.06 18.52 -12.72
C PHE A 139 4.68 17.03 -12.74
N ASP A 140 4.77 16.37 -13.88
CA ASP A 140 4.47 14.92 -13.99
C ASP A 140 5.47 14.07 -13.18
N GLU A 141 6.75 14.46 -13.19
CA GLU A 141 7.78 13.78 -12.39
C GLU A 141 7.58 14.01 -10.90
N ILE A 142 7.15 15.21 -10.48
CA ILE A 142 6.80 15.52 -9.09
C ILE A 142 5.66 14.60 -8.63
N SER A 143 4.57 14.55 -9.42
CA SER A 143 3.42 13.69 -9.11
C SER A 143 3.84 12.23 -8.98
N LYS A 144 4.66 11.74 -9.90
CA LYS A 144 5.18 10.37 -9.86
C LYS A 144 6.02 10.10 -8.60
N VAL A 145 6.99 10.96 -8.29
CA VAL A 145 7.89 10.79 -7.14
C VAL A 145 7.12 10.78 -5.81
N ILE A 146 6.12 11.65 -5.68
CA ILE A 146 5.29 11.71 -4.46
C ILE A 146 4.39 10.48 -4.37
N ASN A 147 3.71 10.11 -5.46
CA ASN A 147 2.84 8.93 -5.47
C ASN A 147 3.62 7.65 -5.20
N ASP A 148 4.78 7.46 -5.82
CA ASP A 148 5.65 6.31 -5.56
C ASP A 148 6.02 6.23 -4.06
N ALA A 149 6.35 7.37 -3.43
CA ALA A 149 6.68 7.41 -2.00
C ALA A 149 5.49 7.13 -1.08
N LEU A 150 4.26 7.47 -1.50
CA LEU A 150 3.03 7.19 -0.73
C LEU A 150 2.61 5.73 -0.82
N VAL A 151 2.85 5.07 -1.96
CA VAL A 151 2.50 3.66 -2.19
C VAL A 151 3.49 2.73 -1.49
N LEU A 152 4.78 3.06 -1.48
CA LEU A 152 5.81 2.23 -0.86
C LEU A 152 5.53 1.96 0.63
N GLY A 153 5.59 0.70 1.01
CA GLY A 153 5.33 0.25 2.38
C GLY A 153 3.86 0.42 2.84
N SER A 154 2.93 0.83 1.94
CA SER A 154 1.53 1.04 2.31
C SER A 154 0.74 -0.26 2.41
N ASP A 155 1.14 -1.29 1.71
CA ASP A 155 0.48 -2.59 1.73
C ASP A 155 0.84 -3.35 3.03
N SER A 156 0.07 -3.07 4.09
CA SER A 156 0.00 -3.95 5.25
C SER A 156 -0.85 -5.20 4.98
N ASN A 157 -1.50 -5.23 3.83
CA ASN A 157 -2.36 -6.33 3.45
C ASN A 157 -1.59 -7.30 2.52
N PHE A 158 -0.89 -8.26 3.13
CA PHE A 158 -0.23 -9.36 2.40
C PHE A 158 -1.22 -10.29 1.67
N GLY A 159 -2.43 -9.81 1.45
CA GLY A 159 -3.51 -10.61 0.95
C GLY A 159 -4.23 -11.37 2.06
N TYR A 160 -5.07 -12.26 1.62
CA TYR A 160 -5.93 -13.06 2.47
C TYR A 160 -5.19 -14.34 2.87
N ASP A 161 -4.89 -14.52 4.17
CA ASP A 161 -4.33 -15.79 4.66
C ASP A 161 -5.41 -16.86 4.62
N TYR A 162 -5.29 -17.76 3.67
CA TYR A 162 -6.31 -18.78 3.38
C TYR A 162 -6.68 -19.63 4.59
N LEU A 163 -5.76 -19.91 5.48
CA LEU A 163 -5.99 -20.73 6.67
C LEU A 163 -6.43 -19.89 7.88
N LYS A 164 -5.79 -18.75 8.13
CA LYS A 164 -6.07 -17.94 9.32
C LYS A 164 -7.33 -17.09 9.19
N ASP A 165 -7.62 -16.61 7.98
CA ASP A 165 -8.77 -15.73 7.71
C ASP A 165 -10.02 -16.52 7.30
N PHE A 166 -10.11 -17.81 7.71
CA PHE A 166 -11.21 -18.70 7.35
C PHE A 166 -12.60 -18.10 7.64
N GLU A 167 -12.80 -17.57 8.83
CA GLU A 167 -14.08 -16.99 9.25
C GLU A 167 -14.46 -15.74 8.41
N LYS A 168 -13.49 -14.92 8.03
CA LYS A 168 -13.73 -13.72 7.21
C LYS A 168 -14.38 -14.01 5.84
N ARG A 169 -14.27 -15.26 5.34
CA ARG A 169 -14.91 -15.67 4.07
C ARG A 169 -16.41 -15.73 4.17
N PHE A 170 -16.90 -16.02 5.37
CA PHE A 170 -18.31 -16.23 5.64
C PHE A 170 -18.96 -15.00 6.26
N GLU A 171 -18.19 -13.94 6.54
CA GLU A 171 -18.73 -12.64 6.87
C GLU A 171 -19.49 -12.11 5.65
N ILE A 172 -20.81 -12.24 5.72
CA ILE A 172 -21.72 -11.62 4.74
C ILE A 172 -21.68 -10.13 5.02
N LYS A 173 -20.81 -9.39 4.33
CA LYS A 173 -20.92 -7.94 4.27
C LYS A 173 -22.22 -7.63 3.55
N ALA A 174 -23.21 -7.13 4.29
CA ALA A 174 -24.46 -6.71 3.72
C ALA A 174 -24.19 -5.65 2.65
N ARG A 175 -24.25 -6.05 1.39
CA ARG A 175 -24.25 -5.12 0.26
C ARG A 175 -25.70 -4.69 0.07
N ASN A 176 -25.96 -3.38 0.08
CA ASN A 176 -27.18 -2.82 -0.49
C ASN A 176 -26.87 -2.52 -1.98
N PRO A 177 -27.06 -3.47 -2.89
CA PRO A 177 -26.72 -3.27 -4.28
C PRO A 177 -27.76 -2.45 -5.00
N ILE A 178 -27.33 -1.64 -5.95
CA ILE A 178 -28.19 -1.02 -6.96
C ILE A 178 -28.21 -1.98 -8.13
N SER A 179 -29.41 -2.43 -8.53
CA SER A 179 -29.59 -3.26 -9.72
C SER A 179 -29.06 -2.54 -10.95
N THR A 180 -28.36 -3.28 -11.81
CA THR A 180 -27.92 -2.77 -13.13
C THR A 180 -29.07 -2.74 -14.13
N GLY A 181 -30.22 -3.34 -13.79
CA GLY A 181 -31.37 -3.55 -14.66
C GLY A 181 -31.21 -4.74 -15.64
N TRP A 182 -30.09 -5.45 -15.55
CA TRP A 182 -29.82 -6.67 -16.31
C TRP A 182 -29.66 -7.85 -15.34
N GLU A 183 -30.63 -8.75 -15.36
CA GLU A 183 -30.73 -9.87 -14.42
C GLU A 183 -29.47 -10.74 -14.43
N GLU A 184 -28.91 -11.03 -15.61
CA GLU A 184 -27.70 -11.83 -15.76
C GLU A 184 -26.46 -11.15 -15.15
N ILE A 185 -26.38 -9.81 -15.25
CA ILE A 185 -25.27 -9.05 -14.65
C ILE A 185 -25.47 -8.95 -13.14
N ASP A 186 -26.67 -8.74 -12.68
CA ASP A 186 -27.01 -8.66 -11.27
C ASP A 186 -26.78 -10.01 -10.56
N ASP A 187 -27.03 -11.12 -11.22
CA ASP A 187 -26.72 -12.47 -10.73
C ASP A 187 -25.19 -12.67 -10.58
N ILE A 188 -24.42 -12.25 -11.59
CA ILE A 188 -22.94 -12.32 -11.55
C ILE A 188 -22.37 -11.41 -10.45
N THR A 189 -22.90 -10.20 -10.32
CA THR A 189 -22.43 -9.19 -9.34
C THR A 189 -23.08 -9.34 -7.97
N LYS A 190 -23.88 -10.39 -7.75
CA LYS A 190 -24.66 -10.63 -6.51
C LYS A 190 -25.56 -9.45 -6.17
N LYS A 191 -26.50 -9.16 -7.08
CA LYS A 191 -27.57 -8.15 -7.05
C LYS A 191 -27.19 -6.72 -7.46
N GLY A 192 -26.05 -6.49 -8.13
CA GLY A 192 -25.74 -5.20 -8.74
C GLY A 192 -24.59 -4.42 -8.11
N LEU A 193 -24.56 -3.11 -8.29
CA LEU A 193 -23.51 -2.22 -7.83
C LEU A 193 -23.65 -1.88 -6.33
N GLY A 194 -22.55 -1.70 -5.63
CA GLY A 194 -22.57 -1.39 -4.17
C GLY A 194 -23.13 0.00 -3.85
N LYS A 195 -24.12 0.07 -2.94
CA LYS A 195 -24.87 1.30 -2.54
C LYS A 195 -24.31 2.01 -1.29
N GLU A 196 -23.10 1.76 -0.88
CA GLU A 196 -22.58 2.23 0.42
C GLU A 196 -22.03 3.67 0.39
N GLY A 197 -22.78 4.65 -0.10
CA GLY A 197 -22.37 6.07 -0.11
C GLY A 197 -21.06 6.35 -0.88
N LYS A 198 -20.65 5.45 -1.78
CA LYS A 198 -19.41 5.53 -2.55
C LYS A 198 -19.62 6.27 -3.85
N THR A 199 -18.55 6.86 -4.37
CA THR A 199 -18.53 7.39 -5.73
C THR A 199 -18.31 6.25 -6.71
N VAL A 200 -19.21 6.05 -7.64
CA VAL A 200 -19.10 5.11 -8.76
C VAL A 200 -18.79 5.90 -10.03
N ILE A 201 -17.76 5.49 -10.77
CA ILE A 201 -17.43 6.12 -12.06
C ILE A 201 -17.70 5.11 -13.17
N HIS A 202 -18.62 5.47 -14.07
CA HIS A 202 -18.94 4.70 -15.28
C HIS A 202 -18.23 5.34 -16.46
N TYR A 203 -17.30 4.61 -17.07
CA TYR A 203 -16.68 5.02 -18.32
C TYR A 203 -17.43 4.42 -19.49
N THR A 204 -18.00 5.27 -20.35
CA THR A 204 -18.57 4.87 -21.62
C THR A 204 -17.62 5.16 -22.77
N LEU A 205 -17.43 4.19 -23.65
CA LEU A 205 -16.49 4.28 -24.78
C LEU A 205 -17.18 4.34 -26.14
N GLU A 206 -18.50 4.23 -26.16
CA GLU A 206 -19.31 4.13 -27.38
C GLU A 206 -20.59 4.97 -27.31
N LEU A 207 -21.25 4.98 -26.17
CA LEU A 207 -22.49 5.72 -25.97
C LEU A 207 -22.20 7.07 -25.32
N GLY A 208 -22.97 8.10 -25.71
CA GLY A 208 -22.91 9.41 -25.06
C GLY A 208 -23.28 9.31 -23.57
N ASP A 209 -22.67 10.15 -22.75
CA ASP A 209 -22.87 10.21 -21.30
C ASP A 209 -24.34 10.43 -20.90
N THR A 210 -25.05 11.30 -21.63
CA THR A 210 -26.49 11.57 -21.42
C THR A 210 -27.36 10.35 -21.76
N VAL A 211 -27.00 9.54 -22.77
CA VAL A 211 -27.71 8.31 -23.12
C VAL A 211 -27.54 7.28 -22.00
N VAL A 212 -26.32 7.14 -21.47
CA VAL A 212 -26.04 6.24 -20.36
C VAL A 212 -26.72 6.71 -19.07
N ALA A 213 -26.72 8.01 -18.79
CA ALA A 213 -27.43 8.60 -17.65
C ALA A 213 -28.94 8.31 -17.72
N GLY A 214 -29.56 8.51 -18.89
CA GLY A 214 -30.99 8.18 -19.07
C GLY A 214 -31.31 6.70 -18.85
N ARG A 215 -30.38 5.79 -19.16
CA ARG A 215 -30.55 4.37 -18.82
C ARG A 215 -30.50 4.12 -17.31
N TYR A 216 -29.63 4.84 -16.59
CA TYR A 216 -29.63 4.80 -15.13
C TYR A 216 -30.92 5.36 -14.54
N ASP A 217 -31.43 6.49 -15.09
CA ASP A 217 -32.71 7.04 -14.67
C ASP A 217 -33.83 6.01 -14.81
N SER A 218 -33.93 5.37 -16.00
CA SER A 218 -34.91 4.32 -16.25
C SER A 218 -34.75 3.12 -15.31
N CYS A 219 -33.52 2.73 -15.00
CA CYS A 219 -33.22 1.59 -14.14
C CYS A 219 -33.56 1.87 -12.67
N LEU A 220 -33.28 3.08 -12.19
CA LEU A 220 -33.52 3.47 -10.80
C LEU A 220 -34.97 3.76 -10.49
N THR A 221 -35.70 4.36 -11.43
CA THR A 221 -37.08 4.82 -11.23
C THR A 221 -38.14 3.90 -11.86
N GLY A 222 -37.71 2.93 -12.69
CA GLY A 222 -38.64 2.09 -13.44
C GLY A 222 -39.38 2.81 -14.57
N VAL A 223 -39.06 4.07 -14.85
CA VAL A 223 -39.68 4.84 -15.95
C VAL A 223 -39.11 4.39 -17.29
N PRO A 224 -39.91 4.02 -18.26
CA PRO A 224 -39.45 3.65 -19.60
C PRO A 224 -38.66 4.76 -20.29
N LEU A 225 -37.63 4.41 -21.08
CA LEU A 225 -36.71 5.37 -21.72
C LEU A 225 -37.43 6.41 -22.59
N ASP A 226 -38.50 6.04 -23.23
CA ASP A 226 -39.34 6.92 -24.10
C ASP A 226 -40.17 7.91 -23.27
N LEU A 227 -40.38 7.68 -21.99
CA LEU A 227 -41.16 8.51 -21.08
C LEU A 227 -40.31 9.39 -20.15
N LEU A 228 -38.96 9.27 -20.15
CA LEU A 228 -38.07 10.00 -19.24
C LEU A 228 -38.28 11.52 -19.29
N ILE A 229 -38.48 12.08 -20.50
CA ILE A 229 -38.66 13.53 -20.69
C ILE A 229 -39.95 14.01 -20.00
N GLN A 230 -41.02 13.19 -20.06
CA GLN A 230 -42.33 13.54 -19.51
C GLN A 230 -42.37 13.34 -17.99
N SER A 231 -41.53 12.46 -17.45
CA SER A 231 -41.44 12.08 -16.04
C SER A 231 -40.28 12.75 -15.29
N LYS A 232 -39.76 13.86 -15.81
CA LYS A 232 -38.55 14.51 -15.29
C LYS A 232 -38.62 14.86 -13.81
N GLU A 233 -39.74 15.37 -13.33
CA GLU A 233 -39.93 15.77 -11.90
C GLU A 233 -39.89 14.53 -11.01
N GLN A 234 -40.64 13.49 -11.37
CA GLN A 234 -40.64 12.21 -10.65
C GLN A 234 -39.24 11.61 -10.57
N ILE A 235 -38.52 11.57 -11.67
CA ILE A 235 -37.14 11.04 -11.74
C ILE A 235 -36.23 11.87 -10.80
N TYR A 236 -36.36 13.21 -10.83
CA TYR A 236 -35.55 14.06 -9.99
C TYR A 236 -35.72 13.77 -8.51
N ASP A 237 -36.97 13.62 -8.07
CA ASP A 237 -37.30 13.33 -6.66
C ASP A 237 -36.74 11.96 -6.22
N GLU A 238 -36.90 10.94 -7.06
CA GLU A 238 -36.41 9.58 -6.75
C GLU A 238 -34.89 9.48 -6.70
N ILE A 239 -34.15 10.16 -7.61
CA ILE A 239 -32.68 10.12 -7.60
C ILE A 239 -32.06 10.90 -6.44
N GLN A 240 -32.76 11.86 -5.81
CA GLN A 240 -32.29 12.54 -4.60
C GLN A 240 -32.22 11.61 -3.38
N GLU A 241 -32.97 10.51 -3.37
CA GLU A 241 -32.93 9.51 -2.31
C GLU A 241 -31.75 8.52 -2.45
N VAL A 242 -31.01 8.56 -3.56
CA VAL A 242 -29.88 7.67 -3.80
C VAL A 242 -28.65 8.13 -3.02
N GLU A 243 -28.22 7.33 -2.07
CA GLU A 243 -26.97 7.56 -1.35
C GLU A 243 -25.76 7.30 -2.26
N GLY A 244 -24.80 8.24 -2.25
CA GLY A 244 -23.57 8.13 -3.04
C GLY A 244 -23.54 9.05 -4.25
N SER A 245 -22.59 8.81 -5.13
CA SER A 245 -22.41 9.62 -6.34
C SER A 245 -22.12 8.72 -7.55
N LEU A 246 -22.79 8.99 -8.67
CA LEU A 246 -22.54 8.34 -9.94
C LEU A 246 -22.00 9.38 -10.94
N ILE A 247 -20.80 9.14 -11.44
CA ILE A 247 -20.18 9.97 -12.47
C ILE A 247 -20.14 9.16 -13.76
N VAL A 248 -20.83 9.64 -14.80
CA VAL A 248 -20.73 9.06 -16.14
C VAL A 248 -19.77 9.90 -16.96
N LYS A 249 -18.71 9.27 -17.45
CA LYS A 249 -17.68 9.92 -18.26
C LYS A 249 -17.59 9.26 -19.63
N GLU A 250 -17.88 10.03 -20.67
CA GLU A 250 -17.69 9.61 -22.04
C GLU A 250 -16.24 9.80 -22.50
N TYR A 251 -15.72 8.79 -23.17
CA TYR A 251 -14.51 8.88 -23.97
C TYR A 251 -14.84 8.53 -25.41
N PRO A 252 -14.49 9.37 -26.39
CA PRO A 252 -14.69 9.04 -27.81
C PRO A 252 -14.02 7.73 -28.17
N THR A 253 -14.59 7.00 -29.10
CA THR A 253 -14.10 5.69 -29.57
C THR A 253 -12.60 5.77 -29.89
N LYS A 254 -11.79 4.86 -29.32
CA LYS A 254 -10.33 4.78 -29.48
C LYS A 254 -9.53 5.93 -28.83
N SER A 255 -10.14 6.82 -28.02
CA SER A 255 -9.44 7.94 -27.36
C SER A 255 -8.92 7.61 -25.97
N ALA A 256 -9.43 6.57 -25.30
CA ALA A 256 -9.03 6.19 -23.97
C ALA A 256 -8.11 4.96 -23.97
N SER A 257 -7.00 5.07 -23.30
CA SER A 257 -6.13 3.96 -22.93
C SER A 257 -6.36 3.59 -21.44
N THR A 258 -5.89 2.43 -21.01
CA THR A 258 -5.91 2.05 -19.60
C THR A 258 -5.25 3.13 -18.73
N ARG A 259 -4.17 3.74 -19.21
CA ARG A 259 -3.47 4.83 -18.53
C ARG A 259 -4.35 6.09 -18.42
N THR A 260 -5.14 6.40 -19.46
CA THR A 260 -6.09 7.52 -19.44
C THR A 260 -7.14 7.33 -18.35
N LEU A 261 -7.68 6.11 -18.22
CA LEU A 261 -8.67 5.78 -17.19
C LEU A 261 -8.06 5.85 -15.79
N MET A 262 -6.86 5.32 -15.59
CA MET A 262 -6.16 5.37 -14.30
C MET A 262 -5.78 6.78 -13.86
N ASN A 263 -5.50 7.68 -14.79
CA ASN A 263 -5.19 9.08 -14.45
C ASN A 263 -6.44 9.91 -14.12
N HIS A 264 -7.63 9.37 -14.41
CA HIS A 264 -8.90 10.03 -14.10
C HIS A 264 -9.44 9.63 -12.70
N LEU A 265 -8.99 8.49 -12.19
CA LEU A 265 -9.31 7.99 -10.83
C LEU A 265 -8.46 8.67 -9.77
#